data_2a7be78a8d4dae39aa37c7e1e228219f
#
_entry.id   2a7be78a8d4dae39aa37c7e1e228219f
#
_cell.length_a   1.000
_cell.length_b   1.000
_cell.length_c   1.000
_cell.angle_alpha   90.00
_cell.angle_beta   90.00
_cell.angle_gamma   90.00
#
_symmetry.space_group_name_H-M   'P 1'
#
loop_
_entity.id
_entity.type
_entity.pdbx_description
1 polymer ?
#
loop_
_entity_poly.entity_id
_entity_poly.type
_entity_poly.pdbx_seq_one_letter_code
_entity_poly.pdbx_strand_id
1 'polypeptide(L)'
;MNAMAPPRPAELHGCQVRLAAAPAAPGEARRQVRAAIRAWDVPVDEDVAVLLASELVTNAITHQGGRTVTLALTCSPGQLRVDVHDTSRSLPVLASASADAETGRGLMLVDTLSDEWGSYRTLAGKAVYFTLAFQPGLAGSGERGPRGVQTWGL
;
A
#
# COMPACT_ATOMS: atom_id res chain seq x y z
N MET A 1 17.91 -6.98 38.53
CA MET A 1 17.65 -7.91 37.46
C MET A 1 16.58 -7.33 36.56
N ASN A 2 16.99 -6.89 35.42
CA ASN A 2 16.03 -6.44 34.42
C ASN A 2 15.32 -7.64 33.85
N ALA A 3 14.14 -7.91 34.38
CA ALA A 3 13.20 -8.71 33.64
C ALA A 3 12.98 -7.97 32.33
N MET A 4 13.49 -8.49 31.26
CA MET A 4 13.11 -8.03 29.95
C MET A 4 11.59 -8.11 29.89
N ALA A 5 10.96 -6.96 29.73
CA ALA A 5 9.56 -6.93 29.40
C ALA A 5 9.36 -7.87 28.21
N PRO A 6 8.36 -8.75 28.24
CA PRO A 6 8.06 -9.55 27.09
C PRO A 6 7.96 -8.60 25.89
N PRO A 7 8.49 -9.00 24.72
CA PRO A 7 8.34 -8.18 23.53
C PRO A 7 6.85 -7.84 23.45
N ARG A 8 6.56 -6.56 23.39
CA ARG A 8 5.20 -6.11 23.18
C ARG A 8 4.67 -6.90 22.00
N PRO A 9 3.49 -7.54 22.14
CA PRO A 9 2.89 -8.12 20.98
C PRO A 9 2.92 -7.03 19.93
N ALA A 10 3.46 -7.36 18.80
CA ALA A 10 3.62 -6.48 17.71
C ALA A 10 2.32 -5.74 17.49
N GLU A 11 2.36 -4.47 17.70
CA GLU A 11 1.19 -3.63 17.60
C GLU A 11 0.72 -3.66 16.17
N LEU A 12 -0.45 -4.28 15.96
CA LEU A 12 -1.13 -4.18 14.69
C LEU A 12 -1.74 -2.79 14.61
N HIS A 13 -1.31 -2.03 13.65
CA HIS A 13 -1.94 -0.76 13.33
C HIS A 13 -2.82 -0.94 12.11
N GLY A 14 -3.94 -0.27 12.09
CA GLY A 14 -4.84 -0.31 10.95
C GLY A 14 -5.67 0.95 10.87
N CYS A 15 -5.98 1.37 9.66
CA CYS A 15 -6.96 2.41 9.41
C CYS A 15 -7.63 2.20 8.07
N GLN A 16 -8.84 2.74 7.94
CA GLN A 16 -9.58 2.76 6.70
C GLN A 16 -10.04 4.18 6.41
N VAL A 17 -9.94 4.57 5.15
CA VAL A 17 -10.39 5.87 4.69
C VAL A 17 -11.25 5.66 3.46
N ARG A 18 -12.43 6.23 3.46
CA ARG A 18 -13.31 6.23 2.31
C ARG A 18 -13.06 7.49 1.50
N LEU A 19 -12.75 7.33 0.22
CA LEU A 19 -12.43 8.41 -0.69
C LEU A 19 -13.53 8.51 -1.76
N ALA A 20 -13.90 9.73 -2.12
CA ALA A 20 -14.73 9.91 -3.31
C ALA A 20 -13.95 9.47 -4.55
N ALA A 21 -14.60 8.74 -5.46
CA ALA A 21 -13.98 8.32 -6.71
C ALA A 21 -13.92 9.51 -7.67
N ALA A 22 -13.00 10.40 -7.42
CA ALA A 22 -12.83 11.67 -8.12
C ALA A 22 -11.34 11.93 -8.38
N PRO A 23 -10.98 12.87 -9.26
CA PRO A 23 -9.59 13.17 -9.57
C PRO A 23 -8.72 13.54 -8.36
N ALA A 24 -9.33 14.04 -7.28
CA ALA A 24 -8.63 14.36 -6.05
C ALA A 24 -8.26 13.13 -5.19
N ALA A 25 -8.83 11.96 -5.47
CA ALA A 25 -8.63 10.77 -4.64
C ALA A 25 -7.19 10.30 -4.53
N PRO A 26 -6.39 10.25 -5.62
CA PRO A 26 -5.00 9.84 -5.47
C PRO A 26 -4.19 10.75 -4.55
N GLY A 27 -4.41 12.06 -4.61
CA GLY A 27 -3.75 13.02 -3.72
C GLY A 27 -4.14 12.83 -2.26
N GLU A 28 -5.41 12.56 -2.00
CA GLU A 28 -5.89 12.26 -0.66
C GLU A 28 -5.28 10.95 -0.15
N ALA A 29 -5.23 9.92 -0.99
CA ALA A 29 -4.59 8.66 -0.64
C ALA A 29 -3.12 8.85 -0.24
N ARG A 30 -2.38 9.66 -1.00
CA ARG A 30 -0.99 9.97 -0.67
C ARG A 30 -0.86 10.60 0.71
N ARG A 31 -1.74 11.55 1.04
CA ARG A 31 -1.72 12.19 2.37
C ARG A 31 -2.01 11.19 3.48
N GLN A 32 -2.96 10.30 3.28
CA GLN A 32 -3.33 9.31 4.28
C GLN A 32 -2.22 8.28 4.51
N VAL A 33 -1.61 7.80 3.44
CA VAL A 33 -0.48 6.86 3.54
C VAL A 33 0.70 7.49 4.25
N ARG A 34 1.04 8.71 3.88
CA ARG A 34 2.14 9.44 4.52
C ARG A 34 1.89 9.67 6.00
N ALA A 35 0.67 10.07 6.35
CA ALA A 35 0.29 10.28 7.74
C ALA A 35 0.38 8.98 8.56
N ALA A 36 -0.08 7.86 8.01
CA ALA A 36 -0.02 6.57 8.70
C ALA A 36 1.42 6.10 8.90
N ILE A 37 2.26 6.19 7.87
CA ILE A 37 3.67 5.81 7.97
C ILE A 37 4.37 6.60 9.07
N ARG A 38 4.10 7.88 9.15
CA ARG A 38 4.69 8.76 10.18
C ARG A 38 4.12 8.48 11.57
N ALA A 39 2.81 8.32 11.66
CA ALA A 39 2.15 8.07 12.94
C ALA A 39 2.54 6.72 13.55
N TRP A 40 2.73 5.71 12.71
CA TRP A 40 3.08 4.36 13.15
C TRP A 40 4.58 4.09 13.12
N ASP A 41 5.36 5.07 12.69
CA ASP A 41 6.81 4.96 12.58
C ASP A 41 7.25 3.74 11.76
N VAL A 42 6.66 3.59 10.57
CA VAL A 42 6.90 2.44 9.69
C VAL A 42 8.19 2.68 8.90
N PRO A 43 9.20 1.81 9.04
CA PRO A 43 10.50 2.03 8.39
C PRO A 43 10.54 1.52 6.94
N VAL A 44 9.58 1.96 6.13
CA VAL A 44 9.56 1.71 4.68
C VAL A 44 9.93 2.99 3.94
N ASP A 45 10.23 2.86 2.66
CA ASP A 45 10.40 4.04 1.81
C ASP A 45 9.04 4.70 1.62
N GLU A 46 8.87 5.87 2.24
CA GLU A 46 7.62 6.62 2.22
C GLU A 46 7.21 6.99 0.79
N ASP A 47 8.16 7.40 -0.03
CA ASP A 47 7.87 7.82 -1.41
C ASP A 47 7.39 6.64 -2.25
N VAL A 48 7.96 5.47 -2.06
CA VAL A 48 7.49 4.26 -2.73
C VAL A 48 6.08 3.90 -2.29
N ALA A 49 5.82 3.88 -0.99
CA ALA A 49 4.49 3.55 -0.47
C ALA A 49 3.43 4.52 -0.99
N VAL A 50 3.73 5.80 -0.99
CA VAL A 50 2.85 6.86 -1.48
C VAL A 50 2.59 6.72 -2.98
N LEU A 51 3.64 6.45 -3.76
CA LEU A 51 3.51 6.23 -5.21
C LEU A 51 2.62 5.03 -5.50
N LEU A 52 2.88 3.89 -4.89
CA LEU A 52 2.12 2.67 -5.16
C LEU A 52 0.66 2.80 -4.74
N ALA A 53 0.39 3.42 -3.61
CA ALA A 53 -0.98 3.66 -3.18
C ALA A 53 -1.73 4.55 -4.18
N SER A 54 -1.09 5.61 -4.67
CA SER A 54 -1.72 6.50 -5.65
C SER A 54 -1.98 5.80 -6.98
N GLU A 55 -1.10 4.88 -7.39
CA GLU A 55 -1.31 4.09 -8.61
C GLU A 55 -2.52 3.15 -8.46
N LEU A 56 -2.66 2.48 -7.33
CA LEU A 56 -3.82 1.62 -7.09
C LEU A 56 -5.12 2.43 -7.04
N VAL A 57 -5.12 3.59 -6.41
CA VAL A 57 -6.30 4.44 -6.34
C VAL A 57 -6.63 5.00 -7.73
N THR A 58 -5.65 5.42 -8.49
CA THR A 58 -5.85 5.89 -9.87
C THR A 58 -6.50 4.79 -10.73
N ASN A 59 -5.99 3.57 -10.64
CA ASN A 59 -6.58 2.44 -11.36
C ASN A 59 -8.03 2.20 -10.92
N ALA A 60 -8.30 2.25 -9.63
CA ALA A 60 -9.63 2.03 -9.12
C ALA A 60 -10.63 3.06 -9.64
N ILE A 61 -10.29 4.34 -9.66
CA ILE A 61 -11.19 5.38 -10.13
C ILE A 61 -11.32 5.43 -11.66
N THR A 62 -10.30 5.00 -12.39
CA THR A 62 -10.31 4.99 -13.86
C THR A 62 -11.24 3.91 -14.43
N HIS A 63 -11.30 2.76 -13.79
CA HIS A 63 -11.95 1.58 -14.32
C HIS A 63 -13.29 1.25 -13.69
N GLN A 64 -13.74 2.04 -12.73
CA GLN A 64 -15.00 1.74 -12.08
C GLN A 64 -16.02 2.85 -12.26
N GLY A 65 -17.28 2.44 -12.29
CA GLY A 65 -18.39 3.37 -12.20
C GLY A 65 -18.85 3.68 -10.77
N GLY A 66 -18.09 3.26 -9.76
CA GLY A 66 -18.45 3.43 -8.36
C GLY A 66 -18.22 4.85 -7.87
N ARG A 67 -18.86 5.20 -6.74
CA ARG A 67 -18.78 6.54 -6.16
C ARG A 67 -17.70 6.69 -5.13
N THR A 68 -17.23 5.59 -4.57
CA THR A 68 -16.25 5.59 -3.49
C THR A 68 -15.21 4.52 -3.69
N VAL A 69 -14.02 4.81 -3.19
CA VAL A 69 -12.90 3.88 -3.09
C VAL A 69 -12.49 3.84 -1.63
N THR A 70 -12.27 2.67 -1.07
CA THR A 70 -11.82 2.53 0.31
C THR A 70 -10.34 2.17 0.33
N LEU A 71 -9.56 2.99 0.99
CA LEU A 71 -8.15 2.76 1.25
C LEU A 71 -8.01 2.17 2.63
N ALA A 72 -7.40 0.99 2.72
CA ALA A 72 -7.13 0.33 3.99
C ALA A 72 -5.63 0.15 4.15
N LEU A 73 -5.08 0.58 5.28
CA LEU A 73 -3.69 0.38 5.62
C LEU A 73 -3.61 -0.51 6.85
N THR A 74 -2.72 -1.47 6.82
CA THR A 74 -2.44 -2.36 7.93
C THR A 74 -0.94 -2.48 8.10
N CYS A 75 -0.46 -2.27 9.32
CA CYS A 75 0.94 -2.49 9.64
C CYS A 75 1.03 -3.61 10.66
N SER A 76 1.78 -4.63 10.33
CA SER A 76 2.15 -5.71 11.22
C SER A 76 3.68 -5.70 11.36
N PRO A 77 4.26 -6.49 12.27
CA PRO A 77 5.71 -6.55 12.36
C PRO A 77 6.32 -7.03 11.06
N GLY A 78 7.13 -6.19 10.47
CA GLY A 78 7.84 -6.50 9.26
C GLY A 78 7.08 -6.25 7.96
N GLN A 79 5.84 -5.73 8.01
CA GLN A 79 5.07 -5.53 6.80
C GLN A 79 4.09 -4.39 6.89
N LEU A 80 4.13 -3.50 5.91
CA LEU A 80 3.05 -2.57 5.62
C LEU A 80 2.21 -3.14 4.47
N ARG A 81 0.91 -3.17 4.64
CA ARG A 81 -0.03 -3.60 3.60
C ARG A 81 -1.01 -2.50 3.30
N VAL A 82 -1.23 -2.27 2.03
CA VAL A 82 -2.20 -1.28 1.53
C VAL A 82 -3.17 -2.00 0.61
N ASP A 83 -4.45 -1.91 0.94
CA ASP A 83 -5.55 -2.45 0.14
C ASP A 83 -6.40 -1.30 -0.39
N VAL A 84 -6.78 -1.38 -1.66
CA VAL A 84 -7.70 -0.43 -2.28
C VAL A 84 -8.93 -1.19 -2.75
N HIS A 85 -10.08 -0.89 -2.16
CA HIS A 85 -11.36 -1.53 -2.45
C HIS A 85 -12.18 -0.66 -3.37
N ASP A 86 -12.75 -1.26 -4.39
CA ASP A 86 -13.69 -0.58 -5.27
C ASP A 86 -14.92 -1.48 -5.56
N THR A 87 -15.88 -0.95 -6.27
CA THR A 87 -17.12 -1.66 -6.58
C THR A 87 -17.10 -2.32 -7.97
N SER A 88 -15.98 -2.26 -8.68
CA SER A 88 -15.84 -2.90 -9.97
C SER A 88 -15.75 -4.42 -9.82
N ARG A 89 -16.33 -5.13 -10.77
CA ARG A 89 -16.21 -6.59 -10.82
C ARG A 89 -15.09 -7.07 -11.73
N SER A 90 -14.46 -6.16 -12.46
CA SER A 90 -13.34 -6.46 -13.33
C SER A 90 -12.06 -6.51 -12.52
N LEU A 91 -11.37 -7.66 -12.51
CA LEU A 91 -10.07 -7.76 -11.87
C LEU A 91 -9.01 -7.10 -12.73
N PRO A 92 -8.01 -6.46 -12.11
CA PRO A 92 -6.93 -5.85 -12.86
C PRO A 92 -6.10 -6.94 -13.56
N VAL A 93 -5.68 -6.62 -14.78
CA VAL A 93 -4.78 -7.48 -15.55
C VAL A 93 -3.46 -6.75 -15.70
N LEU A 94 -2.38 -7.39 -15.27
CA LEU A 94 -1.04 -6.90 -15.53
C LEU A 94 -0.78 -7.02 -17.02
N ALA A 95 -0.67 -5.87 -17.68
CA ALA A 95 -0.15 -5.74 -19.03
C ALA A 95 -0.67 -6.74 -20.07
N SER A 96 -1.90 -6.60 -20.49
CA SER A 96 -2.10 -6.81 -21.91
C SER A 96 -1.60 -5.53 -22.59
N ALA A 97 -0.60 -5.66 -23.41
CA ALA A 97 0.15 -4.55 -24.00
C ALA A 97 -0.67 -3.64 -24.91
N SER A 98 -1.96 -3.82 -25.01
CA SER A 98 -2.77 -3.17 -26.04
C SER A 98 -3.85 -2.25 -25.51
N ALA A 99 -4.17 -2.22 -24.24
CA ALA A 99 -5.39 -1.54 -23.89
C ALA A 99 -5.20 -0.23 -23.14
N ASP A 100 -4.37 -0.13 -22.16
CA ASP A 100 -4.14 1.11 -21.44
C ASP A 100 -2.70 1.16 -20.97
N ALA A 101 -1.90 1.88 -21.71
CA ALA A 101 -0.50 2.06 -21.36
C ALA A 101 -0.33 2.67 -19.96
N GLU A 102 -1.26 3.52 -19.55
CA GLU A 102 -1.22 4.13 -18.21
C GLU A 102 -1.55 3.12 -17.11
N THR A 103 -2.59 2.31 -17.28
CA THR A 103 -2.94 1.27 -16.31
C THR A 103 -1.86 0.20 -16.22
N GLY A 104 -1.32 -0.22 -17.36
CA GLY A 104 -0.22 -1.17 -17.38
C GLY A 104 1.01 -0.66 -16.65
N ARG A 105 1.31 0.62 -16.75
CA ARG A 105 2.45 1.24 -16.04
C ARG A 105 2.24 1.24 -14.53
N GLY A 106 1.05 1.58 -14.05
CA GLY A 106 0.75 1.61 -12.63
C GLY A 106 0.94 0.24 -11.99
N LEU A 107 0.39 -0.81 -12.60
CA LEU A 107 0.55 -2.17 -12.11
C LEU A 107 1.98 -2.68 -12.26
N MET A 108 2.71 -2.27 -13.29
CA MET A 108 4.12 -2.61 -13.42
C MET A 108 4.96 -1.99 -12.31
N LEU A 109 4.66 -0.76 -11.90
CA LEU A 109 5.34 -0.15 -10.76
C LEU A 109 5.04 -0.91 -9.47
N VAL A 110 3.79 -1.30 -9.26
CA VAL A 110 3.40 -2.10 -8.10
C VAL A 110 4.12 -3.45 -8.13
N ASP A 111 4.14 -4.11 -9.26
CA ASP A 111 4.84 -5.39 -9.41
C ASP A 111 6.34 -5.28 -9.14
N THR A 112 6.95 -4.22 -9.63
CA THR A 112 8.40 -4.01 -9.50
C THR A 112 8.81 -3.58 -8.11
N LEU A 113 8.05 -2.71 -7.47
CA LEU A 113 8.47 -2.02 -6.25
C LEU A 113 7.86 -2.59 -4.97
N SER A 114 6.82 -3.40 -5.07
CA SER A 114 6.25 -4.06 -3.90
C SER A 114 6.90 -5.44 -3.67
N ASP A 115 6.81 -5.93 -2.45
CA ASP A 115 7.27 -7.29 -2.12
C ASP A 115 6.25 -8.32 -2.59
N GLU A 116 4.98 -7.98 -2.46
CA GLU A 116 3.88 -8.80 -2.92
C GLU A 116 2.75 -7.89 -3.34
N TRP A 117 1.99 -8.27 -4.34
CA TRP A 117 0.75 -7.61 -4.71
C TRP A 117 -0.23 -8.61 -5.29
N GLY A 118 -1.49 -8.27 -5.28
CA GLY A 118 -2.51 -9.12 -5.85
C GLY A 118 -3.86 -8.46 -5.84
N SER A 119 -4.86 -9.23 -6.21
CA SER A 119 -6.25 -8.78 -6.20
C SER A 119 -7.15 -9.90 -5.72
N TYR A 120 -8.30 -9.52 -5.16
CA TYR A 120 -9.29 -10.48 -4.70
C TYR A 120 -10.69 -9.87 -4.80
N ARG A 121 -11.66 -10.75 -4.94
CA ARG A 121 -13.06 -10.34 -4.97
C ARG A 121 -13.56 -10.10 -3.57
N THR A 122 -14.42 -9.08 -3.42
CA THR A 122 -15.12 -8.78 -2.18
C THR A 122 -16.62 -8.85 -2.42
N LEU A 123 -17.41 -8.80 -1.35
CA LEU A 123 -18.86 -8.77 -1.49
C LEU A 123 -19.34 -7.57 -2.30
N ALA A 124 -18.67 -6.44 -2.18
CA ALA A 124 -19.05 -5.21 -2.85
C ALA A 124 -18.40 -5.01 -4.22
N GLY A 125 -17.34 -5.76 -4.54
CA GLY A 125 -16.60 -5.60 -5.79
C GLY A 125 -15.27 -6.31 -5.77
N LYS A 126 -14.18 -5.56 -5.68
CA LYS A 126 -12.82 -6.11 -5.64
C LYS A 126 -11.91 -5.27 -4.78
N ALA A 127 -10.77 -5.85 -4.44
CA ALA A 127 -9.67 -5.15 -3.82
C ALA A 127 -8.37 -5.50 -4.53
N VAL A 128 -7.49 -4.52 -4.62
CA VAL A 128 -6.11 -4.71 -5.05
C VAL A 128 -5.22 -4.29 -3.90
N TYR A 129 -4.17 -5.05 -3.63
CA TYR A 129 -3.29 -4.76 -2.52
C TYR A 129 -1.83 -4.85 -2.92
N PHE A 130 -0.98 -4.22 -2.13
CA PHE A 130 0.45 -4.46 -2.14
C PHE A 130 1.00 -4.50 -0.72
N THR A 131 2.17 -5.10 -0.56
CA THR A 131 2.90 -5.13 0.69
C THR A 131 4.32 -4.60 0.50
N LEU A 132 4.81 -3.97 1.56
CA LEU A 132 6.21 -3.55 1.66
C LEU A 132 6.78 -4.13 2.94
N ALA A 133 7.80 -4.96 2.79
CA ALA A 133 8.46 -5.59 3.93
C ALA A 133 9.49 -4.62 4.55
N PHE A 134 9.70 -4.75 5.84
CA PHE A 134 10.75 -4.05 6.56
C PHE A 134 11.24 -4.92 7.72
N GLN A 135 12.39 -4.56 8.27
CA GLN A 135 12.92 -5.29 9.42
C GLN A 135 12.32 -4.72 10.71
N PRO A 136 11.61 -5.56 11.50
CA PRO A 136 11.06 -5.12 12.77
C PRO A 136 12.18 -4.74 13.74
N GLY A 137 11.98 -3.68 14.53
CA GLY A 137 12.92 -3.29 15.57
C GLY A 137 13.97 -2.27 15.17
N LEU A 138 14.04 -1.87 13.89
CA LEU A 138 14.91 -0.79 13.43
C LEU A 138 14.26 0.59 13.58
N ALA A 139 12.98 0.64 13.90
CA ALA A 139 12.30 1.88 14.19
C ALA A 139 12.88 2.52 15.45
N GLY A 140 13.41 3.73 15.32
CA GLY A 140 13.95 4.48 16.43
C GLY A 140 15.45 4.44 16.62
N SER A 141 16.19 3.66 15.88
CA SER A 141 17.65 3.61 16.05
C SER A 141 18.42 4.70 15.27
N GLY A 142 17.75 5.56 14.57
CA GLY A 142 18.36 6.71 13.89
C GLY A 142 19.42 6.39 12.85
N GLU A 143 19.84 5.17 12.77
CA GLU A 143 20.79 4.73 11.76
C GLU A 143 20.03 4.23 10.54
N ARG A 144 19.85 5.14 9.62
CA ARG A 144 19.43 4.73 8.30
C ARG A 144 20.61 4.08 7.63
N GLY A 145 20.58 2.78 7.55
CA GLY A 145 21.47 2.08 6.66
C GLY A 145 21.35 2.63 5.25
N PRO A 146 22.37 2.44 4.41
CA PRO A 146 22.34 2.98 3.06
C PRO A 146 21.09 2.51 2.35
N ARG A 147 20.38 3.47 1.80
CA ARG A 147 19.11 3.29 1.08
C ARG A 147 19.31 2.46 -0.18
N GLY A 148 19.98 1.49 -0.24
CA GLY A 148 20.17 0.70 -1.44
C GLY A 148 20.11 -0.77 -1.15
N VAL A 149 19.91 -1.10 0.10
CA VAL A 149 19.99 -2.48 0.54
C VAL A 149 18.63 -3.04 0.93
N GLN A 150 17.59 -2.23 0.80
CA GLN A 150 16.27 -2.82 0.80
C GLN A 150 16.13 -3.56 -0.52
N THR A 151 16.37 -4.79 -0.43
CA THR A 151 16.23 -5.71 -1.53
C THR A 151 14.76 -5.82 -1.88
N TRP A 152 14.39 -5.00 -2.78
CA TRP A 152 13.09 -5.11 -3.40
C TRP A 152 13.07 -6.39 -4.22
N GLY A 153 12.41 -7.40 -3.72
CA GLY A 153 12.11 -8.56 -4.53
C GLY A 153 13.28 -9.46 -4.90
N LEU A 154 14.18 -9.65 -4.03
CA LEU A 154 15.09 -10.77 -4.18
C LEU A 154 14.53 -12.02 -3.55
#